data_f25896712d0e16f55303d6c239267cba
#
_entry.id   f25896712d0e16f55303d6c239267cba
#
_cell.length_a   1.000
_cell.length_b   1.000
_cell.length_c   1.000
_cell.angle_alpha   90.00
_cell.angle_beta   90.00
_cell.angle_gamma   90.00
#
_symmetry.space_group_name_H-M   'P 1'
#
loop_
_entity.id
_entity.type
_entity.pdbx_description
1 polymer ?
#
loop_
_entity_poly.entity_id
_entity_poly.type
_entity_poly.pdbx_seq_one_letter_code
_entity_poly.pdbx_strand_id
1 'polypeptide(L)'
;LPLRKWDPQKYLVNVNLTSMMEFVLLGFSDIPNLQMFLFVIFLFTYVITLMGNGTIILITGTDQTLQTPMYFFLGNLSFLEICYVMLINLWTQKRHISLFACATQMSFVLIFGNIECLLLTVMAYDRYVAICSPLHYPLVMNRKICVQLVAACWVTGVPIEIGQTSQIFSLPFCRSKQINHYFCDIPPVLKLACGDTFLNEMLVFTVAVLFVMVPFLLILGSYSRITSTILKLPSATGRAKAFSTCSSHVMVVTLFFGSAIVTYLRPKSKNSSRTDKFLSLFYTVVTPMLNPLIYALRNKDVLTALRXXXXXXXXXXXXXXXXXXXXXXXXXXXXXXXXXYNTITLMYKTLIYMLTNKDVLAALRKLLP
;
A
#
# COMPACT_ATOMS: atom_id res chain seq x y z
N LEU A 1 -44.03 -16.86 -13.69
CA LEU A 1 -42.90 -15.92 -13.90
C LEU A 1 -42.66 -15.84 -15.40
N PRO A 2 -42.97 -14.69 -16.09
CA PRO A 2 -42.70 -14.59 -17.51
C PRO A 2 -41.18 -14.52 -17.74
N LEU A 3 -40.69 -15.44 -18.52
CA LEU A 3 -39.32 -15.45 -19.02
C LEU A 3 -39.09 -14.15 -19.83
N ARG A 4 -38.28 -13.25 -19.32
CA ARG A 4 -37.86 -12.04 -20.04
C ARG A 4 -37.15 -12.49 -21.32
N LYS A 5 -37.77 -12.23 -22.46
CA LYS A 5 -37.19 -12.49 -23.79
C LYS A 5 -35.85 -11.77 -23.89
N TRP A 6 -34.80 -12.53 -24.14
CA TRP A 6 -33.46 -12.05 -24.35
C TRP A 6 -33.41 -11.24 -25.65
N ASP A 7 -33.10 -9.94 -25.58
CA ASP A 7 -33.05 -9.06 -26.76
C ASP A 7 -31.58 -8.69 -27.03
N PRO A 8 -30.96 -9.32 -28.06
CA PRO A 8 -29.54 -9.06 -28.36
C PRO A 8 -29.26 -7.62 -28.81
N GLN A 9 -30.21 -6.93 -29.44
CA GLN A 9 -30.03 -5.55 -29.89
C GLN A 9 -29.97 -4.57 -28.73
N LYS A 10 -30.78 -4.81 -27.70
CA LYS A 10 -30.78 -3.98 -26.49
C LYS A 10 -29.47 -4.15 -25.71
N TYR A 11 -28.88 -5.33 -25.76
CA TYR A 11 -27.58 -5.63 -25.13
C TYR A 11 -26.43 -4.93 -25.88
N LEU A 12 -26.45 -4.99 -27.23
CA LEU A 12 -25.44 -4.34 -28.08
C LEU A 12 -25.46 -2.80 -27.94
N VAL A 13 -26.66 -2.21 -27.87
CA VAL A 13 -26.81 -0.77 -27.65
C VAL A 13 -26.27 -0.38 -26.28
N ASN A 14 -26.53 -1.18 -25.24
CA ASN A 14 -26.01 -0.88 -23.90
C ASN A 14 -24.48 -1.04 -23.81
N VAL A 15 -23.90 -2.03 -24.51
CA VAL A 15 -22.45 -2.23 -24.57
C VAL A 15 -21.77 -1.04 -25.26
N ASN A 16 -22.36 -0.54 -26.36
CA ASN A 16 -21.83 0.64 -27.07
C ASN A 16 -21.98 1.92 -26.25
N LEU A 17 -23.08 2.06 -25.50
CA LEU A 17 -23.30 3.22 -24.63
C LEU A 17 -22.34 3.23 -23.43
N THR A 18 -22.08 2.05 -22.83
CA THR A 18 -21.15 1.93 -21.70
C THR A 18 -19.69 2.16 -22.12
N SER A 19 -19.32 1.80 -23.35
CA SER A 19 -17.95 2.03 -23.85
C SER A 19 -17.66 3.52 -24.10
N MET A 20 -18.69 4.34 -24.27
CA MET A 20 -18.55 5.79 -24.47
C MET A 20 -18.70 6.63 -23.18
N MET A 21 -19.02 5.98 -22.04
CA MET A 21 -19.15 6.73 -20.78
C MET A 21 -17.78 7.08 -20.22
N GLU A 22 -17.53 8.37 -20.07
CA GLU A 22 -16.35 8.91 -19.42
C GLU A 22 -16.73 9.58 -18.10
N PHE A 23 -15.94 9.34 -17.07
CA PHE A 23 -16.03 10.03 -15.80
C PHE A 23 -15.00 11.15 -15.74
N VAL A 24 -15.27 12.17 -14.94
CA VAL A 24 -14.35 13.29 -14.68
C VAL A 24 -13.94 13.22 -13.21
N LEU A 25 -12.67 12.96 -12.96
CA LEU A 25 -12.09 12.97 -11.62
C LEU A 25 -11.83 14.42 -11.19
N LEU A 26 -12.49 14.88 -10.14
CA LEU A 26 -12.37 16.26 -9.67
C LEU A 26 -11.08 16.48 -8.85
N GLY A 27 -10.58 15.44 -8.21
CA GLY A 27 -9.38 15.53 -7.38
C GLY A 27 -9.49 16.62 -6.32
N PHE A 28 -8.49 17.48 -6.24
CA PHE A 28 -8.44 18.64 -5.35
C PHE A 28 -8.60 19.96 -6.13
N SER A 29 -9.33 19.95 -7.26
CA SER A 29 -9.56 21.14 -8.09
C SER A 29 -10.29 22.27 -7.36
N ASP A 30 -10.97 21.94 -6.27
CA ASP A 30 -11.71 22.91 -5.45
C ASP A 30 -10.80 23.90 -4.70
N ILE A 31 -9.48 23.61 -4.61
CA ILE A 31 -8.51 24.40 -3.85
C ILE A 31 -7.25 24.62 -4.70
N PRO A 32 -7.24 25.63 -5.61
CA PRO A 32 -6.13 25.82 -6.56
C PRO A 32 -4.77 26.05 -5.89
N ASN A 33 -4.73 26.80 -4.81
CA ASN A 33 -3.48 27.09 -4.07
C ASN A 33 -2.88 25.84 -3.43
N LEU A 34 -3.69 24.81 -3.17
CA LEU A 34 -3.24 23.55 -2.58
C LEU A 34 -2.69 22.56 -3.64
N GLN A 35 -3.06 22.73 -4.92
CA GLN A 35 -2.66 21.79 -5.99
C GLN A 35 -1.14 21.71 -6.16
N MET A 36 -0.45 22.84 -6.23
CA MET A 36 1.01 22.89 -6.37
C MET A 36 1.69 22.24 -5.15
N PHE A 37 1.23 22.57 -3.95
CA PHE A 37 1.74 22.01 -2.70
C PHE A 37 1.52 20.50 -2.64
N LEU A 38 0.31 20.04 -2.99
CA LEU A 38 -0.02 18.60 -3.03
C LEU A 38 0.82 17.88 -4.09
N PHE A 39 1.05 18.49 -5.26
CA PHE A 39 1.89 17.90 -6.31
C PHE A 39 3.31 17.64 -5.78
N VAL A 40 3.90 18.61 -5.08
CA VAL A 40 5.25 18.46 -4.49
C VAL A 40 5.25 17.33 -3.44
N ILE A 41 4.23 17.31 -2.57
CA ILE A 41 4.08 16.25 -1.55
C ILE A 41 3.94 14.88 -2.22
N PHE A 42 3.07 14.76 -3.23
CA PHE A 42 2.86 13.50 -3.96
C PHE A 42 4.13 13.02 -4.63
N LEU A 43 4.87 13.92 -5.28
CA LEU A 43 6.14 13.58 -5.92
C LEU A 43 7.17 13.10 -4.89
N PHE A 44 7.26 13.81 -3.76
CA PHE A 44 8.16 13.46 -2.66
C PHE A 44 7.82 12.09 -2.06
N THR A 45 6.55 11.87 -1.71
CA THR A 45 6.10 10.59 -1.13
C THR A 45 6.25 9.44 -2.12
N TYR A 46 5.98 9.68 -3.41
CA TYR A 46 6.17 8.70 -4.49
C TYR A 46 7.63 8.23 -4.56
N VAL A 47 8.57 9.17 -4.59
CA VAL A 47 10.01 8.86 -4.65
C VAL A 47 10.43 8.07 -3.39
N ILE A 48 10.02 8.51 -2.20
CA ILE A 48 10.34 7.81 -0.94
C ILE A 48 9.77 6.40 -0.94
N THR A 49 8.53 6.21 -1.39
CA THR A 49 7.88 4.90 -1.43
C THR A 49 8.62 3.95 -2.38
N LEU A 50 8.94 4.42 -3.59
CA LEU A 50 9.67 3.59 -4.57
C LEU A 50 11.06 3.22 -4.06
N MET A 51 11.79 4.19 -3.53
CA MET A 51 13.16 3.98 -3.04
C MET A 51 13.18 3.10 -1.79
N GLY A 52 12.30 3.39 -0.83
CA GLY A 52 12.22 2.65 0.42
C GLY A 52 11.85 1.18 0.20
N ASN A 53 10.76 0.96 -0.52
CA ASN A 53 10.29 -0.41 -0.80
C ASN A 53 11.20 -1.15 -1.76
N GLY A 54 11.73 -0.47 -2.79
CA GLY A 54 12.72 -1.05 -3.70
C GLY A 54 13.97 -1.50 -2.97
N THR A 55 14.43 -0.71 -2.01
CA THR A 55 15.58 -1.06 -1.18
C THR A 55 15.28 -2.30 -0.31
N ILE A 56 14.09 -2.38 0.28
CA ILE A 56 13.69 -3.57 1.08
C ILE A 56 13.72 -4.82 0.18
N ILE A 57 13.12 -4.76 -1.01
CA ILE A 57 13.11 -5.89 -1.95
C ILE A 57 14.56 -6.32 -2.28
N LEU A 58 15.42 -5.35 -2.56
CA LEU A 58 16.81 -5.61 -2.93
C LEU A 58 17.55 -6.30 -1.78
N ILE A 59 17.52 -5.73 -0.56
CA ILE A 59 18.27 -6.28 0.58
C ILE A 59 17.72 -7.64 1.04
N THR A 60 16.39 -7.82 1.03
CA THR A 60 15.79 -9.11 1.42
C THR A 60 16.08 -10.21 0.38
N GLY A 61 16.32 -9.81 -0.88
CA GLY A 61 16.69 -10.75 -1.94
C GLY A 61 18.17 -11.10 -1.98
N THR A 62 19.04 -10.16 -1.58
CA THR A 62 20.51 -10.32 -1.73
C THR A 62 21.22 -10.72 -0.44
N ASP A 63 20.76 -10.25 0.72
CA ASP A 63 21.42 -10.51 2.00
C ASP A 63 20.93 -11.84 2.60
N GLN A 64 21.84 -12.79 2.75
CA GLN A 64 21.55 -14.12 3.31
C GLN A 64 21.03 -14.09 4.75
N THR A 65 21.42 -13.08 5.53
CA THR A 65 20.96 -12.93 6.92
C THR A 65 19.49 -12.53 7.02
N LEU A 66 18.95 -11.94 5.93
CA LEU A 66 17.56 -11.50 5.83
C LEU A 66 16.67 -12.52 5.11
N GLN A 67 17.15 -13.72 4.80
CA GLN A 67 16.36 -14.78 4.16
C GLN A 67 15.53 -15.57 5.18
N THR A 68 14.69 -14.86 5.93
CA THR A 68 13.76 -15.48 6.91
C THR A 68 12.31 -15.27 6.43
N PRO A 69 11.35 -16.06 6.94
CA PRO A 69 9.94 -15.93 6.57
C PRO A 69 9.42 -14.49 6.70
N MET A 70 9.72 -13.82 7.77
CA MET A 70 9.28 -12.43 8.01
C MET A 70 9.74 -11.49 6.88
N TYR A 71 11.01 -11.59 6.46
CA TYR A 71 11.54 -10.72 5.39
C TYR A 71 11.02 -11.14 4.01
N PHE A 72 10.71 -12.41 3.81
CA PHE A 72 10.04 -12.88 2.59
C PHE A 72 8.66 -12.22 2.46
N PHE A 73 7.87 -12.20 3.53
CA PHE A 73 6.56 -11.53 3.54
C PHE A 73 6.71 -10.01 3.38
N LEU A 74 7.71 -9.41 4.03
CA LEU A 74 8.00 -7.97 3.93
C LEU A 74 8.37 -7.57 2.48
N GLY A 75 9.15 -8.39 1.79
CA GLY A 75 9.50 -8.18 0.37
C GLY A 75 8.25 -8.21 -0.53
N ASN A 76 7.33 -9.15 -0.28
CA ASN A 76 6.06 -9.23 -0.99
C ASN A 76 5.18 -7.99 -0.71
N LEU A 77 5.12 -7.56 0.54
CA LEU A 77 4.40 -6.34 0.94
C LEU A 77 4.99 -5.12 0.21
N SER A 78 6.31 -4.98 0.21
CA SER A 78 7.00 -3.87 -0.47
C SER A 78 6.74 -3.87 -1.99
N PHE A 79 6.68 -5.06 -2.60
CA PHE A 79 6.33 -5.20 -4.03
C PHE A 79 4.91 -4.68 -4.28
N LEU A 80 3.94 -5.08 -3.45
CA LEU A 80 2.55 -4.61 -3.56
C LEU A 80 2.46 -3.08 -3.43
N GLU A 81 3.19 -2.50 -2.50
CA GLU A 81 3.18 -1.04 -2.26
C GLU A 81 3.74 -0.27 -3.45
N ILE A 82 4.79 -0.78 -4.10
CA ILE A 82 5.32 -0.19 -5.34
C ILE A 82 4.26 -0.24 -6.42
N CYS A 83 3.66 -1.40 -6.66
CA CYS A 83 2.61 -1.58 -7.68
C CYS A 83 1.42 -0.66 -7.43
N TYR A 84 1.00 -0.57 -6.18
CA TYR A 84 -0.13 0.25 -5.73
C TYR A 84 0.11 1.74 -6.02
N VAL A 85 1.26 2.26 -5.60
CA VAL A 85 1.60 3.69 -5.75
C VAL A 85 1.84 4.04 -7.23
N MET A 86 2.45 3.14 -8.01
CA MET A 86 2.61 3.31 -9.46
C MET A 86 1.25 3.38 -10.16
N LEU A 87 0.34 2.47 -9.80
CA LEU A 87 -1.01 2.41 -10.38
C LEU A 87 -1.79 3.71 -10.15
N ILE A 88 -1.79 4.21 -8.91
CA ILE A 88 -2.51 5.46 -8.58
C ILE A 88 -1.90 6.63 -9.38
N ASN A 89 -0.58 6.72 -9.43
CA ASN A 89 0.10 7.84 -10.09
C ASN A 89 -0.12 7.85 -11.61
N LEU A 90 -0.15 6.68 -12.25
CA LEU A 90 -0.36 6.57 -13.71
C LEU A 90 -1.69 7.18 -14.15
N TRP A 91 -2.72 7.11 -13.32
CA TRP A 91 -4.07 7.55 -13.72
C TRP A 91 -4.51 8.88 -13.13
N THR A 92 -3.84 9.39 -12.09
CA THR A 92 -4.17 10.72 -11.54
C THR A 92 -3.82 11.88 -12.47
N GLN A 93 -3.02 11.64 -13.51
CA GLN A 93 -2.65 12.67 -14.49
C GLN A 93 -3.78 13.00 -15.47
N LYS A 94 -4.77 12.12 -15.64
CA LYS A 94 -5.89 12.33 -16.57
C LYS A 94 -7.16 12.63 -15.78
N ARG A 95 -7.75 13.82 -16.04
CA ARG A 95 -9.03 14.20 -15.43
C ARG A 95 -10.20 13.37 -15.99
N HIS A 96 -10.11 12.97 -17.26
CA HIS A 96 -11.11 12.13 -17.93
C HIS A 96 -10.66 10.67 -17.88
N ILE A 97 -11.54 9.80 -17.38
CA ILE A 97 -11.29 8.36 -17.27
C ILE A 97 -12.50 7.61 -17.85
N SER A 98 -12.24 6.65 -18.75
CA SER A 98 -13.32 5.80 -19.28
C SER A 98 -13.87 4.88 -18.18
N LEU A 99 -15.09 4.41 -18.37
CA LEU A 99 -15.75 3.46 -17.46
C LEU A 99 -14.85 2.23 -17.21
N PHE A 100 -14.28 1.68 -18.30
CA PHE A 100 -13.42 0.50 -18.24
C PHE A 100 -12.13 0.78 -17.47
N ALA A 101 -11.48 1.93 -17.71
CA ALA A 101 -10.25 2.31 -17.01
C ALA A 101 -10.51 2.55 -15.51
N CYS A 102 -11.67 3.13 -15.18
CA CYS A 102 -12.11 3.34 -13.79
C CYS A 102 -12.34 1.99 -13.09
N ALA A 103 -13.01 1.05 -13.76
CA ALA A 103 -13.22 -0.31 -13.24
C ALA A 103 -11.89 -1.03 -13.01
N THR A 104 -10.98 -0.94 -13.98
CA THR A 104 -9.64 -1.55 -13.90
C THR A 104 -8.83 -0.96 -12.72
N GLN A 105 -8.83 0.37 -12.59
CA GLN A 105 -8.16 1.06 -11.48
C GLN A 105 -8.72 0.58 -10.14
N MET A 106 -10.05 0.57 -10.00
CA MET A 106 -10.73 0.14 -8.78
C MET A 106 -10.39 -1.32 -8.45
N SER A 107 -10.43 -2.23 -9.45
CA SER A 107 -10.10 -3.64 -9.24
C SER A 107 -8.69 -3.81 -8.64
N PHE A 108 -7.69 -3.16 -9.25
CA PHE A 108 -6.31 -3.32 -8.78
C PHE A 108 -6.09 -2.70 -7.40
N VAL A 109 -6.70 -1.54 -7.13
CA VAL A 109 -6.62 -0.89 -5.81
C VAL A 109 -7.18 -1.82 -4.72
N LEU A 110 -8.34 -2.43 -4.98
CA LEU A 110 -9.00 -3.33 -4.03
C LEU A 110 -8.22 -4.65 -3.88
N ILE A 111 -7.74 -5.24 -4.99
CA ILE A 111 -6.93 -6.46 -4.97
C ILE A 111 -5.69 -6.25 -4.09
N PHE A 112 -4.92 -5.17 -4.34
CA PHE A 112 -3.68 -4.92 -3.60
C PHE A 112 -3.98 -4.63 -2.13
N GLY A 113 -5.02 -3.84 -1.82
CA GLY A 113 -5.45 -3.56 -0.45
C GLY A 113 -5.84 -4.82 0.31
N ASN A 114 -6.60 -5.72 -0.32
CA ASN A 114 -7.00 -6.99 0.31
C ASN A 114 -5.81 -7.93 0.53
N ILE A 115 -4.92 -8.04 -0.46
CA ILE A 115 -3.72 -8.89 -0.31
C ILE A 115 -2.83 -8.32 0.81
N GLU A 116 -2.74 -6.98 0.94
CA GLU A 116 -2.02 -6.32 2.03
C GLU A 116 -2.62 -6.69 3.40
N CYS A 117 -3.95 -6.66 3.54
CA CYS A 117 -4.65 -7.13 4.76
C CYS A 117 -4.26 -8.55 5.14
N LEU A 118 -4.29 -9.46 4.16
CA LEU A 118 -3.98 -10.87 4.36
C LEU A 118 -2.48 -11.08 4.69
N LEU A 119 -1.59 -10.38 3.98
CA LEU A 119 -0.13 -10.47 4.24
C LEU A 119 0.20 -9.99 5.66
N LEU A 120 -0.39 -8.88 6.11
CA LEU A 120 -0.17 -8.40 7.48
C LEU A 120 -0.67 -9.42 8.50
N THR A 121 -1.76 -10.15 8.20
CA THR A 121 -2.25 -11.23 9.07
C THR A 121 -1.27 -12.40 9.11
N VAL A 122 -0.74 -12.79 7.95
CA VAL A 122 0.28 -13.85 7.86
C VAL A 122 1.55 -13.46 8.63
N MET A 123 1.96 -12.18 8.55
CA MET A 123 3.11 -11.66 9.29
C MET A 123 2.85 -11.67 10.81
N ALA A 124 1.62 -11.40 11.26
CA ALA A 124 1.24 -11.51 12.67
C ALA A 124 1.31 -12.98 13.13
N TYR A 125 0.84 -13.90 12.30
CA TYR A 125 0.92 -15.34 12.55
C TYR A 125 2.38 -15.80 12.62
N ASP A 126 3.23 -15.34 11.71
CA ASP A 126 4.69 -15.59 11.73
C ASP A 126 5.29 -15.16 13.07
N ARG A 127 5.00 -13.94 13.53
CA ARG A 127 5.48 -13.44 14.84
C ARG A 127 4.93 -14.26 15.98
N TYR A 128 3.66 -14.66 15.92
CA TYR A 128 3.05 -15.52 16.95
C TYR A 128 3.79 -16.85 17.08
N VAL A 129 4.02 -17.56 15.98
CA VAL A 129 4.70 -18.86 16.01
C VAL A 129 6.16 -18.69 16.47
N ALA A 130 6.87 -17.65 16.00
CA ALA A 130 8.26 -17.38 16.35
C ALA A 130 8.45 -17.11 17.85
N ILE A 131 7.50 -16.45 18.50
CA ILE A 131 7.61 -16.05 19.92
C ILE A 131 6.96 -17.07 20.86
N CYS A 132 5.78 -17.58 20.50
CA CYS A 132 4.99 -18.45 21.36
C CYS A 132 5.36 -19.93 21.23
N SER A 133 5.93 -20.34 20.08
CA SER A 133 6.29 -21.74 19.80
C SER A 133 7.63 -21.84 19.04
N PRO A 134 8.73 -21.32 19.62
CA PRO A 134 10.01 -21.21 18.90
C PRO A 134 10.59 -22.56 18.44
N LEU A 135 10.33 -23.63 19.17
CA LEU A 135 10.83 -24.98 18.82
C LEU A 135 10.15 -25.54 17.55
N HIS A 136 8.90 -25.16 17.32
CA HIS A 136 8.14 -25.62 16.14
C HIS A 136 8.25 -24.65 14.95
N TYR A 137 8.85 -23.46 15.15
CA TYR A 137 8.90 -22.40 14.15
C TYR A 137 9.51 -22.87 12.81
N PRO A 138 10.69 -23.58 12.78
CA PRO A 138 11.27 -24.01 11.50
C PRO A 138 10.39 -25.02 10.74
N LEU A 139 9.59 -25.81 11.46
CA LEU A 139 8.67 -26.79 10.85
C LEU A 139 7.44 -26.10 10.26
N VAL A 140 6.86 -25.13 10.99
CA VAL A 140 5.62 -24.43 10.61
C VAL A 140 5.90 -23.38 9.54
N MET A 141 7.03 -22.65 9.64
CA MET A 141 7.38 -21.52 8.76
C MET A 141 8.54 -21.88 7.82
N ASN A 142 8.45 -23.05 7.18
CA ASN A 142 9.41 -23.41 6.14
C ASN A 142 9.07 -22.69 4.82
N ARG A 143 10.02 -22.65 3.89
CA ARG A 143 9.93 -21.91 2.61
C ARG A 143 8.68 -22.31 1.80
N LYS A 144 8.34 -23.60 1.78
CA LYS A 144 7.17 -24.12 1.05
C LYS A 144 5.87 -23.52 1.61
N ILE A 145 5.71 -23.54 2.93
CA ILE A 145 4.53 -22.96 3.62
C ILE A 145 4.45 -21.46 3.38
N CYS A 146 5.58 -20.73 3.44
CA CYS A 146 5.60 -19.29 3.19
C CYS A 146 5.09 -18.94 1.77
N VAL A 147 5.55 -19.69 0.75
CA VAL A 147 5.10 -19.51 -0.63
C VAL A 147 3.60 -19.83 -0.76
N GLN A 148 3.16 -20.91 -0.11
CA GLN A 148 1.74 -21.31 -0.10
C GLN A 148 0.85 -20.25 0.54
N LEU A 149 1.29 -19.64 1.64
CA LEU A 149 0.56 -18.57 2.32
C LEU A 149 0.42 -17.32 1.43
N VAL A 150 1.51 -16.91 0.76
CA VAL A 150 1.46 -15.79 -0.19
C VAL A 150 0.53 -16.13 -1.36
N ALA A 151 0.67 -17.33 -1.94
CA ALA A 151 -0.19 -17.78 -3.03
C ALA A 151 -1.66 -17.78 -2.60
N ALA A 152 -1.97 -18.23 -1.38
CA ALA A 152 -3.33 -18.23 -0.84
C ALA A 152 -3.89 -16.80 -0.74
N CYS A 153 -3.07 -15.82 -0.36
CA CYS A 153 -3.51 -14.40 -0.33
C CYS A 153 -3.96 -13.94 -1.73
N TRP A 154 -3.18 -14.27 -2.76
CA TRP A 154 -3.49 -13.89 -4.14
C TRP A 154 -4.72 -14.63 -4.68
N VAL A 155 -4.79 -15.96 -4.48
CA VAL A 155 -5.90 -16.81 -4.97
C VAL A 155 -7.22 -16.42 -4.29
N THR A 156 -7.17 -15.95 -3.04
CA THR A 156 -8.36 -15.51 -2.31
C THR A 156 -8.78 -14.09 -2.71
N GLY A 157 -7.83 -13.14 -2.74
CA GLY A 157 -8.13 -11.73 -2.96
C GLY A 157 -8.58 -11.40 -4.40
N VAL A 158 -7.88 -11.95 -5.41
CA VAL A 158 -8.09 -11.56 -6.81
C VAL A 158 -9.53 -11.86 -7.29
N PRO A 159 -10.07 -13.09 -7.16
CA PRO A 159 -11.41 -13.37 -7.69
C PRO A 159 -12.51 -12.57 -7.00
N ILE A 160 -12.40 -12.37 -5.69
CA ILE A 160 -13.42 -11.65 -4.89
C ILE A 160 -13.52 -10.20 -5.35
N GLU A 161 -12.37 -9.53 -5.54
CA GLU A 161 -12.37 -8.12 -5.92
C GLU A 161 -12.76 -7.91 -7.39
N ILE A 162 -12.40 -8.83 -8.27
CA ILE A 162 -12.89 -8.82 -9.67
C ILE A 162 -14.41 -8.98 -9.68
N GLY A 163 -14.94 -9.92 -8.91
CA GLY A 163 -16.38 -10.14 -8.77
C GLY A 163 -17.11 -8.91 -8.24
N GLN A 164 -16.59 -8.32 -7.16
CA GLN A 164 -17.16 -7.11 -6.54
C GLN A 164 -17.16 -5.94 -7.52
N THR A 165 -16.03 -5.68 -8.18
CA THR A 165 -15.92 -4.59 -9.17
C THR A 165 -16.87 -4.81 -10.33
N SER A 166 -16.96 -6.05 -10.85
CA SER A 166 -17.88 -6.39 -11.94
C SER A 166 -19.33 -6.08 -11.57
N GLN A 167 -19.74 -6.41 -10.35
CA GLN A 167 -21.10 -6.11 -9.85
C GLN A 167 -21.35 -4.61 -9.76
N ILE A 168 -20.38 -3.84 -9.25
CA ILE A 168 -20.50 -2.38 -9.13
C ILE A 168 -20.66 -1.74 -10.53
N PHE A 169 -19.84 -2.16 -11.49
CA PHE A 169 -19.84 -1.59 -12.84
C PHE A 169 -20.94 -2.15 -13.74
N SER A 170 -21.74 -3.13 -13.26
CA SER A 170 -22.98 -3.57 -13.91
C SER A 170 -24.16 -2.67 -13.58
N LEU A 171 -24.02 -1.75 -12.63
CA LEU A 171 -25.08 -0.81 -12.27
C LEU A 171 -25.24 0.26 -13.35
N PRO A 172 -26.48 0.76 -13.56
CA PRO A 172 -26.70 1.89 -14.48
C PRO A 172 -26.21 3.19 -13.82
N PHE A 173 -25.34 3.90 -14.51
CA PHE A 173 -24.83 5.21 -14.09
C PHE A 173 -25.57 6.29 -14.88
N CYS A 174 -26.45 7.04 -14.24
CA CYS A 174 -27.28 8.05 -14.87
C CYS A 174 -27.25 9.41 -14.15
N ARG A 175 -26.50 9.50 -13.05
CA ARG A 175 -26.31 10.76 -12.34
C ARG A 175 -25.13 11.54 -12.94
N SER A 176 -24.54 12.44 -12.20
CA SER A 176 -23.38 13.22 -12.63
C SER A 176 -22.24 12.30 -13.11
N LYS A 177 -21.54 12.70 -14.15
CA LYS A 177 -20.32 12.02 -14.60
C LYS A 177 -19.08 12.43 -13.78
N GLN A 178 -19.25 13.24 -12.74
CA GLN A 178 -18.16 13.80 -11.94
C GLN A 178 -17.94 12.94 -10.67
N ILE A 179 -16.78 12.32 -10.59
CA ILE A 179 -16.32 11.60 -9.39
C ILE A 179 -15.58 12.61 -8.50
N ASN A 180 -16.17 12.92 -7.34
CA ASN A 180 -15.56 13.86 -6.39
C ASN A 180 -14.46 13.19 -5.58
N HIS A 181 -13.45 12.68 -6.31
CA HIS A 181 -12.29 11.97 -5.74
C HIS A 181 -11.11 12.06 -6.72
N TYR A 182 -9.90 11.70 -6.29
CA TYR A 182 -8.70 11.74 -7.14
C TYR A 182 -8.40 10.39 -7.81
N PHE A 183 -9.14 9.33 -7.45
CA PHE A 183 -9.11 8.02 -8.12
C PHE A 183 -10.49 7.36 -8.00
N CYS A 184 -10.69 6.26 -8.73
CA CYS A 184 -11.94 5.49 -8.68
C CYS A 184 -11.97 4.60 -7.43
N ASP A 185 -12.79 5.01 -6.46
CA ASP A 185 -13.03 4.25 -5.22
C ASP A 185 -14.51 3.90 -5.11
N ILE A 186 -14.83 2.88 -4.32
CA ILE A 186 -16.20 2.33 -4.21
C ILE A 186 -17.22 3.41 -3.77
N PRO A 187 -17.02 4.13 -2.63
CA PRO A 187 -18.07 5.03 -2.17
C PRO A 187 -18.40 6.17 -3.13
N PRO A 188 -17.41 6.84 -3.78
CA PRO A 188 -17.73 7.86 -4.79
C PRO A 188 -18.43 7.31 -6.03
N VAL A 189 -18.04 6.12 -6.52
CA VAL A 189 -18.61 5.51 -7.73
C VAL A 189 -20.05 5.06 -7.47
N LEU A 190 -20.35 4.42 -6.33
CA LEU A 190 -21.71 3.99 -5.98
C LEU A 190 -22.69 5.16 -5.89
N LYS A 191 -22.22 6.35 -5.50
CA LYS A 191 -23.06 7.56 -5.46
C LYS A 191 -23.56 8.00 -6.85
N LEU A 192 -22.89 7.56 -7.94
CA LEU A 192 -23.26 7.89 -9.31
C LEU A 192 -24.25 6.89 -9.92
N ALA A 193 -24.41 5.74 -9.29
CA ALA A 193 -25.34 4.71 -9.73
C ALA A 193 -26.79 5.15 -9.48
N CYS A 194 -27.70 4.68 -10.35
CA CYS A 194 -29.13 4.90 -10.26
C CYS A 194 -29.83 3.59 -9.90
N GLY A 195 -30.96 3.72 -9.26
CA GLY A 195 -31.71 2.55 -8.80
C GLY A 195 -31.28 2.12 -7.40
N ASP A 196 -31.65 0.91 -7.06
CA ASP A 196 -31.40 0.35 -5.73
C ASP A 196 -29.98 -0.22 -5.65
N THR A 197 -29.14 0.40 -4.82
CA THR A 197 -27.74 -0.01 -4.57
C THR A 197 -27.59 -0.82 -3.30
N PHE A 198 -28.71 -1.14 -2.60
CA PHE A 198 -28.67 -1.82 -1.29
C PHE A 198 -27.87 -3.11 -1.31
N LEU A 199 -28.11 -3.97 -2.32
CA LEU A 199 -27.42 -5.25 -2.44
C LEU A 199 -25.89 -5.05 -2.63
N ASN A 200 -25.51 -4.08 -3.46
CA ASN A 200 -24.10 -3.78 -3.72
C ASN A 200 -23.42 -3.21 -2.45
N GLU A 201 -24.12 -2.34 -1.72
CA GLU A 201 -23.61 -1.78 -0.44
C GLU A 201 -23.45 -2.89 0.61
N MET A 202 -24.39 -3.82 0.69
CA MET A 202 -24.32 -4.97 1.60
C MET A 202 -23.15 -5.91 1.22
N LEU A 203 -22.93 -6.14 -0.08
CA LEU A 203 -21.80 -6.94 -0.55
C LEU A 203 -20.45 -6.27 -0.18
N VAL A 204 -20.33 -4.96 -0.46
CA VAL A 204 -19.13 -4.17 -0.11
C VAL A 204 -18.87 -4.26 1.40
N PHE A 205 -19.92 -4.08 2.21
CA PHE A 205 -19.81 -4.17 3.68
C PHE A 205 -19.36 -5.57 4.11
N THR A 206 -19.93 -6.62 3.51
CA THR A 206 -19.58 -8.02 3.83
C THR A 206 -18.11 -8.31 3.51
N VAL A 207 -17.65 -7.89 2.31
CA VAL A 207 -16.25 -8.05 1.90
C VAL A 207 -15.33 -7.27 2.85
N ALA A 208 -15.70 -6.04 3.22
CA ALA A 208 -14.92 -5.24 4.18
C ALA A 208 -14.83 -5.92 5.55
N VAL A 209 -15.93 -6.50 6.04
CA VAL A 209 -15.91 -7.25 7.31
C VAL A 209 -14.97 -8.46 7.20
N LEU A 210 -15.07 -9.24 6.11
CA LEU A 210 -14.28 -10.46 5.92
C LEU A 210 -12.78 -10.16 5.72
N PHE A 211 -12.43 -9.09 4.99
CA PHE A 211 -11.05 -8.82 4.61
C PHE A 211 -10.38 -7.70 5.44
N VAL A 212 -11.15 -6.94 6.22
CA VAL A 212 -10.57 -5.92 7.13
C VAL A 212 -10.81 -6.32 8.59
N MET A 213 -12.07 -6.53 9.00
CA MET A 213 -12.37 -6.78 10.42
C MET A 213 -11.86 -8.14 10.91
N VAL A 214 -12.09 -9.23 10.14
CA VAL A 214 -11.66 -10.57 10.55
C VAL A 214 -10.12 -10.64 10.64
N PRO A 215 -9.34 -10.22 9.61
CA PRO A 215 -7.89 -10.13 9.74
C PRO A 215 -7.42 -9.27 10.91
N PHE A 216 -8.03 -8.11 11.12
CA PHE A 216 -7.70 -7.22 12.24
C PHE A 216 -7.86 -7.92 13.58
N LEU A 217 -9.00 -8.62 13.78
CA LEU A 217 -9.27 -9.37 15.03
C LEU A 217 -8.28 -10.53 15.21
N LEU A 218 -7.91 -11.23 14.14
CA LEU A 218 -6.89 -12.28 14.18
C LEU A 218 -5.53 -11.73 14.60
N ILE A 219 -5.16 -10.55 14.08
CA ILE A 219 -3.92 -9.85 14.45
C ILE A 219 -3.97 -9.46 15.93
N LEU A 220 -5.09 -8.88 16.39
CA LEU A 220 -5.25 -8.49 17.81
C LEU A 220 -5.14 -9.71 18.73
N GLY A 221 -5.77 -10.82 18.35
CA GLY A 221 -5.67 -12.08 19.09
C GLY A 221 -4.24 -12.60 19.15
N SER A 222 -3.53 -12.58 18.02
CA SER A 222 -2.13 -12.98 17.95
C SER A 222 -1.25 -12.12 18.86
N TYR A 223 -1.41 -10.79 18.82
CA TYR A 223 -0.62 -9.87 19.63
C TYR A 223 -0.99 -9.91 21.12
N SER A 224 -2.23 -10.21 21.46
CA SER A 224 -2.64 -10.46 22.84
C SER A 224 -1.85 -11.67 23.42
N ARG A 225 -1.78 -12.77 22.66
CA ARG A 225 -1.02 -13.97 23.06
C ARG A 225 0.49 -13.69 23.11
N ILE A 226 1.03 -12.98 22.09
CA ILE A 226 2.44 -12.58 22.05
C ILE A 226 2.81 -11.76 23.29
N THR A 227 2.00 -10.75 23.63
CA THR A 227 2.23 -9.87 24.78
C THR A 227 2.22 -10.68 26.08
N SER A 228 1.22 -11.56 26.24
CA SER A 228 1.13 -12.45 27.42
C SER A 228 2.39 -13.33 27.55
N THR A 229 2.90 -13.86 26.43
CA THR A 229 4.12 -14.69 26.41
C THR A 229 5.37 -13.86 26.75
N ILE A 230 5.50 -12.66 26.16
CA ILE A 230 6.64 -11.77 26.40
C ILE A 230 6.71 -11.35 27.90
N LEU A 231 5.55 -11.06 28.51
CA LEU A 231 5.51 -10.64 29.91
C LEU A 231 5.96 -11.75 30.86
N LYS A 232 5.87 -13.03 30.45
CA LYS A 232 6.33 -14.19 31.24
C LYS A 232 7.83 -14.43 31.10
N LEU A 233 8.54 -13.76 30.18
CA LEU A 233 9.98 -13.90 30.02
C LEU A 233 10.69 -13.34 31.27
N PRO A 234 11.65 -14.09 31.84
CA PRO A 234 12.35 -13.66 33.07
C PRO A 234 13.27 -12.44 32.84
N SER A 235 13.88 -12.33 31.66
CA SER A 235 14.85 -11.28 31.34
C SER A 235 14.20 -10.01 30.84
N ALA A 236 14.50 -8.89 31.48
CA ALA A 236 14.08 -7.55 31.03
C ALA A 236 14.62 -7.22 29.63
N THR A 237 15.86 -7.59 29.36
CA THR A 237 16.50 -7.43 28.04
C THR A 237 15.80 -8.26 26.97
N GLY A 238 15.42 -9.50 27.30
CA GLY A 238 14.64 -10.38 26.40
C GLY A 238 13.29 -9.79 26.07
N ARG A 239 12.57 -9.27 27.09
CA ARG A 239 11.27 -8.60 26.89
C ARG A 239 11.40 -7.39 25.96
N ALA A 240 12.40 -6.52 26.24
CA ALA A 240 12.62 -5.30 25.43
C ALA A 240 12.94 -5.64 23.95
N LYS A 241 13.76 -6.67 23.73
CA LYS A 241 14.11 -7.14 22.37
C LYS A 241 12.86 -7.65 21.64
N ALA A 242 12.04 -8.48 22.30
CA ALA A 242 10.82 -9.03 21.72
C ALA A 242 9.80 -7.94 21.38
N PHE A 243 9.59 -6.99 22.30
CA PHE A 243 8.69 -5.84 22.03
C PHE A 243 9.20 -4.97 20.87
N SER A 244 10.50 -4.70 20.81
CA SER A 244 11.10 -3.92 19.73
C SER A 244 10.88 -4.59 18.37
N THR A 245 11.00 -5.91 18.30
CA THR A 245 10.80 -6.69 17.07
C THR A 245 9.34 -6.61 16.60
N CYS A 246 8.39 -6.64 17.53
CA CYS A 246 6.95 -6.61 17.22
C CYS A 246 6.43 -5.22 16.91
N SER A 247 7.04 -4.17 17.47
CA SER A 247 6.48 -2.80 17.43
C SER A 247 6.36 -2.24 16.01
N SER A 248 7.31 -2.55 15.12
CA SER A 248 7.23 -2.12 13.71
C SER A 248 5.97 -2.65 13.05
N HIS A 249 5.71 -3.95 13.21
CA HIS A 249 4.53 -4.59 12.61
C HIS A 249 3.23 -4.03 13.22
N VAL A 250 3.17 -3.87 14.56
CA VAL A 250 2.00 -3.30 15.24
C VAL A 250 1.72 -1.88 14.73
N MET A 251 2.77 -1.07 14.54
CA MET A 251 2.62 0.30 14.03
C MET A 251 2.04 0.31 12.60
N VAL A 252 2.57 -0.52 11.70
CA VAL A 252 2.08 -0.67 10.33
C VAL A 252 0.61 -1.12 10.34
N VAL A 253 0.29 -2.14 11.13
CA VAL A 253 -1.09 -2.67 11.29
C VAL A 253 -2.03 -1.56 11.77
N THR A 254 -1.63 -0.78 12.77
CA THR A 254 -2.46 0.30 13.32
C THR A 254 -2.74 1.38 12.27
N LEU A 255 -1.73 1.78 11.51
CA LEU A 255 -1.87 2.79 10.45
C LEU A 255 -2.77 2.26 9.32
N PHE A 256 -2.52 1.04 8.85
CA PHE A 256 -3.23 0.44 7.72
C PHE A 256 -4.69 0.15 8.10
N PHE A 257 -4.92 -0.72 9.09
CA PHE A 257 -6.27 -1.14 9.48
C PHE A 257 -7.08 0.02 10.08
N GLY A 258 -6.44 0.92 10.83
CA GLY A 258 -7.10 2.12 11.36
C GLY A 258 -7.67 2.98 10.25
N SER A 259 -6.88 3.25 9.21
CA SER A 259 -7.35 4.04 8.06
C SER A 259 -8.42 3.30 7.25
N ALA A 260 -8.28 1.98 7.04
CA ALA A 260 -9.26 1.17 6.30
C ALA A 260 -10.62 1.11 7.03
N ILE A 261 -10.61 0.89 8.35
CA ILE A 261 -11.83 0.83 9.18
C ILE A 261 -12.57 2.17 9.10
N VAL A 262 -11.85 3.29 9.26
CA VAL A 262 -12.46 4.62 9.19
C VAL A 262 -13.02 4.91 7.79
N THR A 263 -12.38 4.42 6.74
CA THR A 263 -12.81 4.66 5.34
C THR A 263 -14.03 3.83 4.97
N TYR A 264 -14.01 2.52 5.25
CA TYR A 264 -14.99 1.57 4.70
C TYR A 264 -16.11 1.18 5.66
N LEU A 265 -15.89 1.31 6.98
CA LEU A 265 -16.84 0.87 8.00
C LEU A 265 -17.53 2.01 8.76
N ARG A 266 -17.16 3.26 8.48
CA ARG A 266 -17.78 4.44 9.09
C ARG A 266 -19.20 4.65 8.53
N PRO A 267 -20.21 4.91 9.38
CA PRO A 267 -21.55 5.28 8.90
C PRO A 267 -21.52 6.53 8.02
N LYS A 268 -22.27 6.51 6.94
CA LYS A 268 -22.31 7.61 5.95
C LYS A 268 -22.88 8.88 6.58
N SER A 269 -22.09 9.94 6.61
CA SER A 269 -22.49 11.30 7.01
C SER A 269 -22.60 12.19 5.77
N LYS A 270 -23.57 13.11 5.77
CA LYS A 270 -23.87 13.99 4.63
C LYS A 270 -22.70 14.95 4.29
N ASN A 271 -21.81 15.25 5.25
CA ASN A 271 -20.75 16.26 5.10
C ASN A 271 -19.34 15.66 4.92
N SER A 272 -19.21 14.40 4.45
CA SER A 272 -17.95 13.67 4.57
C SER A 272 -17.00 13.77 3.35
N SER A 273 -17.41 14.35 2.24
CA SER A 273 -16.66 14.30 0.97
C SER A 273 -15.20 14.78 1.08
N ARG A 274 -14.96 15.88 1.80
CA ARG A 274 -13.60 16.42 1.99
C ARG A 274 -12.77 15.52 2.91
N THR A 275 -13.37 15.08 4.01
CA THR A 275 -12.74 14.15 4.96
C THR A 275 -12.39 12.82 4.29
N ASP A 276 -13.29 12.31 3.45
CA ASP A 276 -13.07 11.04 2.73
C ASP A 276 -11.85 11.13 1.79
N LYS A 277 -11.66 12.27 1.08
CA LYS A 277 -10.49 12.52 0.24
C LYS A 277 -9.18 12.49 1.05
N PHE A 278 -9.16 13.15 2.24
CA PHE A 278 -7.96 13.18 3.09
C PHE A 278 -7.66 11.81 3.71
N LEU A 279 -8.69 11.07 4.13
CA LEU A 279 -8.53 9.72 4.65
C LEU A 279 -7.96 8.77 3.59
N SER A 280 -8.53 8.85 2.37
CA SER A 280 -8.02 8.06 1.23
C SER A 280 -6.57 8.40 0.93
N LEU A 281 -6.23 9.69 0.93
CA LEU A 281 -4.85 10.14 0.73
C LEU A 281 -3.91 9.54 1.78
N PHE A 282 -4.38 9.42 3.02
CA PHE A 282 -3.57 8.88 4.11
C PHE A 282 -3.21 7.41 3.83
N TYR A 283 -4.20 6.55 3.53
CA TYR A 283 -3.92 5.13 3.34
C TYR A 283 -3.29 4.81 1.97
N THR A 284 -3.56 5.61 0.94
CA THR A 284 -3.01 5.35 -0.41
C THR A 284 -1.59 5.90 -0.60
N VAL A 285 -1.20 6.92 0.16
CA VAL A 285 0.06 7.64 -0.06
C VAL A 285 0.96 7.57 1.19
N VAL A 286 0.41 7.90 2.36
CA VAL A 286 1.21 8.03 3.59
C VAL A 286 1.61 6.66 4.12
N THR A 287 0.69 5.69 4.14
CA THR A 287 0.98 4.35 4.69
C THR A 287 2.08 3.64 3.90
N PRO A 288 2.02 3.53 2.55
CA PRO A 288 3.12 2.91 1.77
C PRO A 288 4.47 3.61 1.91
N MET A 289 4.46 4.92 2.17
CA MET A 289 5.69 5.68 2.41
C MET A 289 6.29 5.36 3.79
N LEU A 290 5.43 5.23 4.81
CA LEU A 290 5.88 5.01 6.19
C LEU A 290 6.35 3.57 6.45
N ASN A 291 5.77 2.58 5.76
CA ASN A 291 6.08 1.16 6.01
C ASN A 291 7.57 0.85 5.91
N PRO A 292 8.29 1.18 4.81
CA PRO A 292 9.73 0.89 4.74
C PRO A 292 10.53 1.66 5.80
N LEU A 293 10.12 2.89 6.14
CA LEU A 293 10.79 3.69 7.18
C LEU A 293 10.64 3.03 8.56
N ILE A 294 9.43 2.56 8.89
CA ILE A 294 9.14 1.90 10.18
C ILE A 294 9.99 0.62 10.31
N TYR A 295 10.02 -0.20 9.26
CA TYR A 295 10.81 -1.45 9.29
C TYR A 295 12.31 -1.17 9.32
N ALA A 296 12.80 -0.19 8.55
CA ALA A 296 14.22 0.17 8.49
C ALA A 296 14.71 0.74 9.82
N LEU A 297 13.96 1.67 10.42
CA LEU A 297 14.40 2.37 11.65
C LEU A 297 14.45 1.46 12.88
N ARG A 298 13.55 0.47 12.94
CA ARG A 298 13.44 -0.38 14.14
C ARG A 298 14.21 -1.69 14.06
N ASN A 299 14.59 -2.12 12.86
CA ASN A 299 15.28 -3.39 12.69
C ASN A 299 16.77 -3.17 12.42
N LYS A 300 17.61 -3.64 13.35
CA LYS A 300 19.07 -3.52 13.27
C LYS A 300 19.66 -4.25 12.07
N ASP A 301 19.09 -5.40 11.72
CA ASP A 301 19.57 -6.21 10.59
C ASP A 301 19.28 -5.50 9.26
N VAL A 302 18.07 -4.97 9.12
CA VAL A 302 17.67 -4.14 7.95
C VAL A 302 18.57 -2.89 7.88
N LEU A 303 18.80 -2.24 9.02
CA LEU A 303 19.67 -1.05 9.10
C LEU A 303 21.11 -1.38 8.71
N THR A 304 21.62 -2.51 9.14
CA THR A 304 22.97 -2.98 8.80
C THR A 304 23.05 -3.32 7.31
N ALA A 305 22.07 -4.03 6.79
CA ALA A 305 21.98 -4.36 5.37
C ALA A 305 21.82 -3.07 4.52
N LEU A 306 21.07 -2.10 4.98
CA LEU A 306 20.90 -0.78 4.33
C LEU A 306 22.25 -0.02 4.26
N ARG A 307 23.01 -0.06 5.33
CA ARG A 307 24.37 0.52 5.33
C ARG A 307 25.26 -0.13 4.28
N UNK A 308 25.14 -1.23 4.11
CA UNK A 308 25.95 -1.96 3.16
C UNK A 308 25.47 -1.78 1.74
N UNK A 309 24.31 -1.69 1.64
CA UNK A 309 23.71 -1.36 0.39
C UNK A 309 23.92 0.07 0.02
N UNK A 310 24.04 0.90 0.96
CA UNK A 310 24.31 2.26 0.82
C UNK A 310 25.74 2.50 0.39
N UNK A 311 26.46 1.75 0.85
CA UNK A 311 27.87 1.80 0.52
C UNK A 311 28.09 1.28 -0.89
N UNK A 312 27.40 0.37 -1.19
CA UNK A 312 27.42 -0.16 -2.51
C UNK A 312 26.75 0.72 -3.50
N UNK A 313 25.83 1.22 -3.06
CA UNK A 313 25.09 2.17 -3.82
C UNK A 313 25.78 3.48 -4.00
N UNK A 314 26.45 3.84 -3.10
CA UNK A 314 27.30 4.97 -3.10
C UNK A 314 28.44 4.76 -4.10
N UNK A 315 28.85 3.66 -4.06
CA UNK A 315 29.87 3.28 -4.97
C UNK A 315 29.33 3.13 -6.40
N UNK A 316 28.23 2.67 -6.44
CA UNK A 316 27.55 2.60 -7.68
C UNK A 316 27.09 3.94 -8.18
N UNK A 317 26.75 4.63 -7.37
CA UNK A 317 26.31 5.95 -7.63
C UNK A 317 27.44 6.83 -8.05
N UNK A 318 28.45 6.59 -7.45
CA UNK A 318 29.66 7.24 -7.77
C UNK A 318 30.17 6.80 -9.17
N UNK A 319 29.96 5.71 -9.38
CA UNK A 319 30.23 5.19 -10.67
C UNK A 319 29.23 5.65 -11.71
N UNK A 320 28.12 5.68 -11.33
CA UNK A 320 27.09 6.21 -12.15
C UNK A 320 27.21 7.69 -12.33
N UNK A 321 27.61 8.30 -11.42
CA UNK A 321 27.87 9.69 -11.45
C UNK A 321 29.00 9.99 -12.42
N UNK A 322 29.86 9.21 -12.28
CA UNK A 322 30.98 9.33 -13.16
C UNK A 322 30.58 9.01 -14.61
N UNK A 323 29.79 8.20 -14.69
CA UNK A 323 29.22 7.89 -15.96
C UNK A 323 28.25 8.93 -16.43
N UNK A 324 27.60 9.36 -15.60
CA UNK A 324 26.68 10.39 -15.88
C UNK A 324 27.34 11.70 -16.16
N UNK A 325 28.30 11.86 -15.54
CA UNK A 325 29.09 13.02 -15.76
C UNK A 325 29.71 12.99 -17.16
N UNK A 326 29.99 11.94 -17.46
CA UNK A 326 30.43 11.73 -18.79
C UNK A 326 29.28 11.86 -19.80
N UNK A 327 28.27 11.50 -19.41
CA UNK A 327 27.08 11.65 -20.20
C UNK A 327 26.49 13.06 -20.13
N UNK A 328 26.57 13.56 -19.10
CA UNK A 328 26.10 14.90 -18.92
C UNK A 328 26.87 15.92 -19.75
N UNK A 329 27.91 15.59 -19.83
CA UNK A 329 28.70 16.43 -20.61
C UNK A 329 28.21 16.46 -22.06
N UNK A 330 27.74 15.48 -22.36
CA UNK A 330 27.14 15.41 -23.63
C UNK A 330 25.72 15.96 -23.70
N UNK A 331 25.24 15.92 -22.69
CA UNK A 331 23.88 16.33 -22.73
C UNK A 331 23.64 17.59 -21.92
N UNK A 332 24.13 18.45 -22.04
CA UNK A 332 23.98 19.72 -21.47
C UNK A 332 22.61 20.26 -21.70
N UNK A 333 21.98 19.65 -22.43
CA UNK A 333 20.67 20.13 -22.67
C UNK A 333 19.62 19.63 -21.69
N UNK A 334 20.07 18.98 -21.07
CA UNK A 334 19.12 18.51 -20.15
C UNK A 334 19.19 19.18 -18.80
N UNK A 335 19.00 20.26 -18.86
CA UNK A 335 18.93 21.03 -17.64
C UNK A 335 17.82 20.58 -16.74
N UNK A 336 16.90 20.16 -17.37
CA UNK A 336 15.80 19.62 -16.61
C UNK A 336 16.10 18.29 -16.02
N UNK A 337 16.74 17.63 -16.63
CA UNK A 337 17.17 16.39 -16.13
C UNK A 337 18.19 16.52 -15.02
N UNK A 338 18.71 17.40 -15.13
CA UNK A 338 19.69 17.64 -14.13
C UNK A 338 19.08 18.08 -12.83
N UNK A 339 18.20 18.75 -13.02
CA UNK A 339 17.45 19.13 -11.87
C UNK A 339 16.76 17.96 -11.22
N UNK A 340 16.29 17.24 -11.98
CA UNK A 340 15.71 16.02 -11.47
C UNK A 340 16.75 15.14 -10.87
N TYR A 341 17.75 14.85 -11.42
CA TYR A 341 18.85 14.03 -10.95
C TYR A 341 19.46 14.58 -9.65
N ASN A 342 19.74 15.85 -9.65
CA ASN A 342 20.30 16.47 -8.45
C ASN A 342 19.31 16.37 -7.26
N THR A 343 18.03 16.57 -7.52
CA THR A 343 17.00 16.46 -6.48
C THR A 343 16.90 15.01 -5.97
N ILE A 344 16.86 14.04 -6.89
CA ILE A 344 16.83 12.61 -6.53
C ILE A 344 18.11 12.22 -5.79
N THR A 345 19.25 12.68 -6.24
CA THR A 345 20.55 12.40 -5.58
C THR A 345 20.59 13.05 -4.18
N LEU A 346 20.10 14.28 -4.06
CA LEU A 346 20.03 14.99 -2.78
C LEU A 346 19.05 14.27 -1.82
N MET A 347 17.89 13.89 -2.33
CA MET A 347 16.90 13.13 -1.53
C MET A 347 17.47 11.78 -1.09
N TYR A 348 18.17 11.07 -1.99
CA TYR A 348 18.82 9.80 -1.68
C TYR A 348 19.92 9.98 -0.63
N LYS A 349 20.77 11.00 -0.80
CA LYS A 349 21.81 11.35 0.19
C LYS A 349 21.18 11.71 1.53
N THR A 350 20.09 12.47 1.54
CA THR A 350 19.37 12.85 2.77
C THR A 350 18.77 11.61 3.43
N LEU A 351 18.16 10.70 2.67
CA LEU A 351 17.59 9.46 3.19
C LEU A 351 18.70 8.56 3.77
N ILE A 352 19.81 8.39 3.04
CA ILE A 352 20.97 7.63 3.52
C ILE A 352 21.54 8.29 4.77
N TYR A 353 21.69 9.62 4.78
CA TYR A 353 22.18 10.38 5.92
C TYR A 353 21.28 10.15 7.14
N MET A 354 19.96 10.25 6.96
CA MET A 354 18.99 9.97 8.04
C MET A 354 19.11 8.54 8.56
N LEU A 355 19.31 7.56 7.65
CA LEU A 355 19.39 6.14 8.00
C LEU A 355 20.77 5.72 8.54
N THR A 356 21.82 6.49 8.29
CA THR A 356 23.19 6.15 8.71
C THR A 356 23.73 7.02 9.84
N ASN A 357 23.17 8.22 10.01
CA ASN A 357 23.62 9.15 11.06
C ASN A 357 23.10 8.69 12.42
N LYS A 358 24.03 8.37 13.32
CA LYS A 358 23.73 7.88 14.67
C LYS A 358 22.89 8.84 15.49
N ASP A 359 23.12 10.14 15.34
CA ASP A 359 22.43 11.19 16.10
C ASP A 359 20.98 11.37 15.61
N VAL A 360 20.78 11.36 14.28
CA VAL A 360 19.45 11.43 13.66
C VAL A 360 18.65 10.17 14.05
N LEU A 361 19.30 9.01 13.99
CA LEU A 361 18.66 7.74 14.38
C LEU A 361 18.31 7.71 15.88
N ALA A 362 19.19 8.28 16.73
CA ALA A 362 18.92 8.39 18.16
C ALA A 362 17.75 9.33 18.43
N ALA A 363 17.67 10.45 17.71
CA ALA A 363 16.56 11.41 17.82
C ALA A 363 15.24 10.78 17.34
N LEU A 364 15.25 10.09 16.18
CA LEU A 364 14.06 9.40 15.64
C LEU A 364 13.60 8.28 16.56
N ARG A 365 14.55 7.56 17.19
CA ARG A 365 14.21 6.51 18.16
C ARG A 365 13.58 7.04 19.44
N LYS A 366 13.87 8.28 19.81
CA LYS A 366 13.23 8.96 20.96
C LYS A 366 11.79 9.40 20.62
N LEU A 367 11.51 9.65 19.33
CA LEU A 367 10.19 10.07 18.87
C LEU A 367 9.26 8.88 18.60
N LEU A 368 9.83 7.68 18.42
CA LEU A 368 9.08 6.45 18.20
C LEU A 368 9.02 5.67 19.53
N PRO A 369 7.83 5.54 20.16
CA PRO A 369 7.68 4.86 21.44
C PRO A 369 8.08 3.39 21.45
#